data_b0f885d83d79e2327c700c545d8ffe3b
#
_entry.id   b0f885d83d79e2327c700c545d8ffe3b
#
_cell.length_a   1.000
_cell.length_b   1.000
_cell.length_c   1.000
_cell.angle_alpha   90.00
_cell.angle_beta   90.00
_cell.angle_gamma   90.00
#
_symmetry.space_group_name_H-M   'P 1'
#
loop_
_entity.id
_entity.type
_entity.pdbx_description
1 polymer ?
#
loop_
_entity_poly.entity_id
_entity_poly.type
_entity_poly.pdbx_seq_one_letter_code
_entity_poly.pdbx_strand_id
1 'polypeptide(L)'
;MAEEEKVYVSNATNPLKKVMMCSPRYYQFNGINVITAEWMKKGYQEKNDVMVAEWQMLVDAFKDNGIEVVEVEARPEFEVMTFARDYGCMIKEGAVIGHFRHPVRQVEAVAYEEKLKEMGVPIVARVNAGCMEGGDFWMIDEHTLAFGQVDRTDQAGVDNLRDQLQKFGYTVVGVPCPPDNLHLDMIFNIVAPQVALACIDQLPYNYLQMLKRRNFELIPVASEDMYKHGCNVQCIGSGKVVAIEKNKHINDKMRALGLDVIDVPLDQILH
;
A
#
# COMPACT_ATOMS: atom_id res chain seq x y z
N MET A 1 25.11 -4.24 27.77
CA MET A 1 23.92 -3.45 27.40
C MET A 1 23.16 -4.30 26.43
N ALA A 2 21.90 -4.64 26.70
CA ALA A 2 21.06 -5.32 25.69
C ALA A 2 20.90 -4.33 24.52
N GLU A 3 21.24 -4.72 23.30
CA GLU A 3 20.86 -3.96 22.12
C GLU A 3 19.35 -3.77 22.15
N GLU A 4 18.91 -2.52 22.12
CA GLU A 4 17.48 -2.21 22.03
C GLU A 4 16.96 -2.84 20.73
N GLU A 5 16.00 -3.75 20.86
CA GLU A 5 15.45 -4.48 19.71
C GLU A 5 14.83 -3.47 18.75
N LYS A 6 15.38 -3.40 17.53
CA LYS A 6 14.95 -2.42 16.54
C LYS A 6 13.53 -2.74 16.06
N VAL A 7 12.58 -1.85 16.35
CA VAL A 7 11.19 -1.96 15.94
C VAL A 7 11.00 -1.21 14.61
N TYR A 8 10.47 -1.87 13.57
CA TYR A 8 10.20 -1.26 12.28
C TYR A 8 8.79 -0.68 12.22
N VAL A 9 7.77 -1.46 11.90
CA VAL A 9 6.38 -1.00 11.83
C VAL A 9 5.53 -1.84 12.77
N SER A 10 4.96 -1.22 13.81
CA SER A 10 4.16 -1.90 14.82
C SER A 10 2.65 -1.66 14.69
N ASN A 11 2.23 -0.65 13.92
CA ASN A 11 0.83 -0.43 13.52
C ASN A 11 0.73 0.51 12.32
N ALA A 12 -0.47 0.63 11.75
CA ALA A 12 -0.73 1.42 10.55
C ALA A 12 -0.76 2.94 10.76
N THR A 13 -0.74 3.42 12.02
CA THR A 13 -1.03 4.84 12.34
C THR A 13 0.03 5.50 13.21
N ASN A 14 1.10 4.80 13.56
CA ASN A 14 2.25 5.40 14.23
C ASN A 14 2.95 6.41 13.31
N PRO A 15 3.66 7.41 13.88
CA PRO A 15 4.43 8.35 13.11
C PRO A 15 5.39 7.63 12.14
N LEU A 16 5.17 7.83 10.85
CA LEU A 16 6.04 7.33 9.80
C LEU A 16 7.36 8.08 9.87
N LYS A 17 8.47 7.38 9.92
CA LYS A 17 9.82 7.99 10.00
C LYS A 17 10.58 7.88 8.70
N LYS A 18 10.31 6.81 7.95
CA LYS A 18 11.04 6.49 6.73
C LYS A 18 10.14 5.77 5.74
N VAL A 19 10.22 6.14 4.47
CA VAL A 19 9.51 5.49 3.38
C VAL A 19 10.46 5.18 2.24
N MET A 20 10.27 4.04 1.60
CA MET A 20 11.04 3.64 0.42
C MET A 20 10.21 3.93 -0.82
N MET A 21 10.76 4.64 -1.78
CA MET A 21 10.07 5.08 -3.00
C MET A 21 10.95 4.88 -4.23
N CYS A 22 10.32 4.79 -5.39
CA CYS A 22 11.03 4.72 -6.67
C CYS A 22 10.42 5.72 -7.67
N SER A 23 11.27 6.45 -8.38
CA SER A 23 10.84 7.43 -9.39
C SER A 23 10.16 6.75 -10.59
N PRO A 24 9.05 7.31 -11.13
CA PRO A 24 8.39 6.80 -12.33
C PRO A 24 9.12 7.14 -13.64
N ARG A 25 10.38 7.49 -13.59
CA ARG A 25 11.18 7.94 -14.75
C ARG A 25 11.11 6.99 -15.95
N TYR A 26 11.09 5.68 -15.69
CA TYR A 26 11.07 4.64 -16.72
C TYR A 26 9.73 3.89 -16.76
N TYR A 27 8.70 4.45 -16.12
CA TYR A 27 7.37 3.83 -16.13
C TYR A 27 6.83 3.69 -17.55
N GLN A 28 6.25 2.54 -17.85
CA GLN A 28 5.59 2.25 -19.11
C GLN A 28 4.23 1.63 -18.84
N PHE A 29 3.24 2.02 -19.63
CA PHE A 29 1.94 1.37 -19.60
C PHE A 29 2.08 -0.07 -20.11
N ASN A 30 1.63 -0.99 -19.25
CA ASN A 30 1.40 -2.37 -19.65
C ASN A 30 0.01 -2.77 -19.17
N GLY A 31 -0.77 -3.44 -19.95
CA GLY A 31 -2.17 -3.76 -19.65
C GLY A 31 -2.34 -4.86 -18.59
N ILE A 32 -1.48 -4.91 -17.53
CA ILE A 32 -1.55 -5.93 -16.47
C ILE A 32 -2.65 -5.66 -15.43
N ASN A 33 -3.33 -4.52 -15.51
CA ASN A 33 -4.48 -4.19 -14.68
C ASN A 33 -5.57 -3.49 -15.52
N VAL A 34 -6.80 -3.51 -15.01
CA VAL A 34 -7.96 -2.98 -15.71
C VAL A 34 -7.89 -1.46 -15.93
N ILE A 35 -7.29 -0.71 -15.00
CA ILE A 35 -7.21 0.76 -15.07
C ILE A 35 -6.31 1.15 -16.23
N THR A 36 -5.05 0.69 -16.21
CA THR A 36 -4.09 0.98 -17.30
C THR A 36 -4.60 0.47 -18.66
N ALA A 37 -5.19 -0.74 -18.70
CA ALA A 37 -5.75 -1.29 -19.92
C ALA A 37 -6.86 -0.40 -20.54
N GLU A 38 -7.73 0.20 -19.71
CA GLU A 38 -8.76 1.14 -20.19
C GLU A 38 -8.16 2.45 -20.69
N TRP A 39 -7.12 2.99 -20.05
CA TRP A 39 -6.42 4.18 -20.52
C TRP A 39 -5.70 3.92 -21.85
N MET A 40 -5.05 2.76 -22.00
CA MET A 40 -4.43 2.33 -23.26
C MET A 40 -5.47 2.22 -24.39
N LYS A 41 -6.66 1.64 -24.14
CA LYS A 41 -7.76 1.58 -25.13
C LYS A 41 -8.24 2.97 -25.57
N LYS A 42 -8.19 3.95 -24.68
CA LYS A 42 -8.53 5.36 -24.97
C LYS A 42 -7.40 6.08 -25.74
N GLY A 43 -6.29 5.40 -26.04
CA GLY A 43 -5.13 5.98 -26.74
C GLY A 43 -4.29 6.92 -25.87
N TYR A 44 -4.43 6.82 -24.54
CA TYR A 44 -3.61 7.60 -23.62
C TYR A 44 -2.18 7.08 -23.64
N GLN A 45 -1.22 8.01 -23.53
CA GLN A 45 0.21 7.70 -23.47
C GLN A 45 0.79 8.27 -22.17
N GLU A 46 1.76 7.59 -21.64
CA GLU A 46 2.50 8.02 -20.46
C GLU A 46 3.25 9.33 -20.72
N LYS A 47 3.26 10.20 -19.70
CA LYS A 47 4.00 11.46 -19.69
C LYS A 47 4.97 11.43 -18.52
N ASN A 48 6.07 10.71 -18.69
CA ASN A 48 7.01 10.42 -17.62
C ASN A 48 7.58 11.68 -16.95
N ASP A 49 7.78 12.76 -17.67
CA ASP A 49 8.21 14.05 -17.11
C ASP A 49 7.17 14.63 -16.14
N VAL A 50 5.87 14.53 -16.48
CA VAL A 50 4.79 14.95 -15.59
C VAL A 50 4.68 14.01 -14.41
N MET A 51 4.73 12.69 -14.62
CA MET A 51 4.70 11.69 -13.54
C MET A 51 5.86 11.89 -12.55
N VAL A 52 7.06 12.20 -13.05
CA VAL A 52 8.23 12.50 -12.19
C VAL A 52 8.00 13.77 -11.39
N ALA A 53 7.40 14.81 -11.98
CA ALA A 53 7.06 16.03 -11.25
C ALA A 53 6.00 15.78 -10.16
N GLU A 54 4.95 15.02 -10.45
CA GLU A 54 3.94 14.61 -9.46
C GLU A 54 4.54 13.75 -8.34
N TRP A 55 5.39 12.79 -8.71
CA TRP A 55 6.11 11.97 -7.74
C TRP A 55 7.02 12.82 -6.84
N GLN A 56 7.69 13.85 -7.39
CA GLN A 56 8.50 14.77 -6.59
C GLN A 56 7.65 15.53 -5.56
N MET A 57 6.45 15.99 -5.93
CA MET A 57 5.53 16.63 -4.98
C MET A 57 5.13 15.69 -3.83
N LEU A 58 4.93 14.39 -4.11
CA LEU A 58 4.70 13.39 -3.08
C LEU A 58 5.91 13.20 -2.17
N VAL A 59 7.12 13.15 -2.75
CA VAL A 59 8.39 13.09 -1.99
C VAL A 59 8.53 14.31 -1.09
N ASP A 60 8.24 15.49 -1.60
CA ASP A 60 8.32 16.74 -0.84
C ASP A 60 7.30 16.77 0.30
N ALA A 61 6.06 16.30 0.05
CA ALA A 61 5.04 16.16 1.10
C ALA A 61 5.50 15.28 2.27
N PHE A 62 6.21 14.17 1.99
CA PHE A 62 6.81 13.35 3.05
C PHE A 62 7.94 14.10 3.77
N LYS A 63 8.89 14.70 3.04
CA LYS A 63 10.03 15.41 3.62
C LYS A 63 9.62 16.60 4.47
N ASP A 64 8.64 17.38 4.02
CA ASP A 64 8.10 18.55 4.75
C ASP A 64 7.42 18.13 6.07
N ASN A 65 7.02 16.86 6.18
CA ASN A 65 6.51 16.28 7.42
C ASN A 65 7.56 15.47 8.22
N GLY A 66 8.86 15.67 7.92
CA GLY A 66 9.98 15.09 8.66
C GLY A 66 10.20 13.61 8.39
N ILE A 67 9.68 13.08 7.28
CA ILE A 67 9.83 11.67 6.89
C ILE A 67 11.03 11.54 5.95
N GLU A 68 11.94 10.65 6.28
CA GLU A 68 13.07 10.30 5.41
C GLU A 68 12.56 9.50 4.20
N VAL A 69 12.83 10.00 3.01
CA VAL A 69 12.56 9.26 1.76
C VAL A 69 13.83 8.56 1.30
N VAL A 70 13.80 7.24 1.25
CA VAL A 70 14.86 6.39 0.70
C VAL A 70 14.47 6.05 -0.74
N GLU A 71 15.23 6.59 -1.67
CA GLU A 71 15.00 6.30 -3.08
C GLU A 71 15.64 4.97 -3.48
N VAL A 72 14.83 4.11 -4.09
CA VAL A 72 15.31 2.95 -4.84
C VAL A 72 15.58 3.41 -6.26
N GLU A 73 16.78 3.16 -6.76
CA GLU A 73 17.18 3.59 -8.10
C GLU A 73 16.25 2.97 -9.16
N ALA A 74 15.60 3.84 -9.93
CA ALA A 74 14.77 3.41 -11.05
C ALA A 74 15.64 2.81 -12.16
N ARG A 75 15.23 1.67 -12.71
CA ARG A 75 15.95 0.92 -13.73
C ARG A 75 15.13 0.86 -15.02
N PRO A 76 15.72 1.17 -16.18
CA PRO A 76 14.97 1.24 -17.45
C PRO A 76 14.39 -0.10 -17.90
N GLU A 77 14.92 -1.22 -17.39
CA GLU A 77 14.39 -2.56 -17.65
C GLU A 77 13.20 -2.96 -16.77
N PHE A 78 12.79 -2.11 -15.80
CA PHE A 78 11.71 -2.38 -14.84
C PHE A 78 10.57 -1.38 -15.01
N GLU A 79 9.58 -1.76 -15.80
CA GLU A 79 8.53 -0.87 -16.32
C GLU A 79 7.59 -0.26 -15.26
N VAL A 80 7.29 -1.01 -14.17
CA VAL A 80 6.29 -0.60 -13.16
C VAL A 80 6.86 -0.48 -11.75
N MET A 81 8.18 -0.35 -11.64
CA MET A 81 8.93 -0.30 -10.40
C MET A 81 8.52 0.84 -9.46
N THR A 82 7.87 1.89 -9.95
CA THR A 82 7.40 3.01 -9.13
C THR A 82 6.40 2.62 -8.04
N PHE A 83 5.65 1.53 -8.23
CA PHE A 83 4.67 1.04 -7.25
C PHE A 83 5.35 0.25 -6.13
N ALA A 84 6.15 0.97 -5.33
CA ALA A 84 6.97 0.43 -4.26
C ALA A 84 6.19 -0.32 -3.17
N ARG A 85 4.93 0.05 -2.93
CA ARG A 85 4.07 -0.58 -1.94
C ARG A 85 3.85 -2.07 -2.20
N ASP A 86 3.88 -2.49 -3.47
CA ASP A 86 3.46 -3.83 -3.84
C ASP A 86 4.51 -4.92 -3.58
N TYR A 87 5.79 -4.53 -3.37
CA TYR A 87 6.88 -5.50 -3.14
C TYR A 87 6.74 -6.33 -1.88
N GLY A 88 5.97 -5.86 -0.93
CA GLY A 88 5.79 -6.53 0.34
C GLY A 88 5.29 -5.58 1.42
N CYS A 89 5.56 -5.92 2.66
CA CYS A 89 5.15 -5.09 3.77
C CYS A 89 6.20 -5.08 4.88
N MET A 90 6.05 -4.13 5.79
CA MET A 90 6.85 -4.02 7.01
C MET A 90 6.02 -4.43 8.20
N ILE A 91 6.61 -5.25 9.07
CA ILE A 91 6.08 -5.57 10.40
C ILE A 91 7.11 -5.17 11.46
N LYS A 92 6.80 -5.38 12.72
CA LYS A 92 7.66 -4.98 13.84
C LYS A 92 9.09 -5.55 13.73
N GLU A 93 9.20 -6.78 13.27
CA GLU A 93 10.44 -7.56 13.19
C GLU A 93 11.27 -7.28 11.92
N GLY A 94 10.67 -6.72 10.86
CA GLY A 94 11.35 -6.42 9.61
C GLY A 94 10.47 -6.55 8.36
N ALA A 95 11.12 -6.78 7.24
CA ALA A 95 10.45 -6.86 5.94
C ALA A 95 9.86 -8.24 5.67
N VAL A 96 8.66 -8.25 5.12
CA VAL A 96 7.99 -9.41 4.51
C VAL A 96 7.97 -9.18 3.00
N ILE A 97 8.62 -10.04 2.24
CA ILE A 97 8.71 -9.90 0.79
C ILE A 97 7.58 -10.68 0.12
N GLY A 98 6.85 -10.01 -0.75
CA GLY A 98 5.80 -10.59 -1.55
C GLY A 98 6.32 -11.47 -2.71
N HIS A 99 5.39 -12.07 -3.41
CA HIS A 99 5.63 -12.73 -4.68
C HIS A 99 4.58 -12.23 -5.67
N PHE A 100 5.04 -11.48 -6.65
CA PHE A 100 4.17 -10.88 -7.66
C PHE A 100 3.47 -11.92 -8.52
N ARG A 101 2.19 -11.69 -8.78
CA ARG A 101 1.42 -12.52 -9.70
C ARG A 101 1.91 -12.40 -11.14
N HIS A 102 2.25 -11.19 -11.57
CA HIS A 102 2.70 -10.93 -12.93
C HIS A 102 4.22 -11.06 -13.07
N PRO A 103 4.70 -11.92 -14.01
CA PRO A 103 6.14 -12.16 -14.19
C PRO A 103 6.96 -10.89 -14.45
N VAL A 104 6.41 -9.89 -15.16
CA VAL A 104 7.09 -8.61 -15.42
C VAL A 104 7.51 -7.91 -14.14
N ARG A 105 6.74 -8.05 -13.04
CA ARG A 105 7.05 -7.45 -11.75
C ARG A 105 7.95 -8.29 -10.85
N GLN A 106 8.01 -9.61 -11.07
CA GLN A 106 8.82 -10.51 -10.22
C GLN A 106 10.31 -10.15 -10.26
N VAL A 107 10.80 -9.70 -11.41
CA VAL A 107 12.20 -9.30 -11.59
C VAL A 107 12.53 -7.97 -10.92
N GLU A 108 11.54 -7.11 -10.70
CA GLU A 108 11.71 -5.82 -10.04
C GLU A 108 12.03 -5.95 -8.54
N ALA A 109 11.58 -7.04 -7.90
CA ALA A 109 11.75 -7.27 -6.45
C ALA A 109 13.21 -7.25 -6.01
N VAL A 110 14.13 -7.63 -6.90
CA VAL A 110 15.57 -7.70 -6.60
C VAL A 110 16.12 -6.32 -6.17
N ALA A 111 15.70 -5.23 -6.82
CA ALA A 111 16.19 -3.90 -6.51
C ALA A 111 15.77 -3.43 -5.10
N TYR A 112 14.53 -3.78 -4.69
CA TYR A 112 14.05 -3.47 -3.35
C TYR A 112 14.74 -4.30 -2.27
N GLU A 113 15.01 -5.57 -2.55
CA GLU A 113 15.76 -6.41 -1.62
C GLU A 113 17.21 -5.97 -1.45
N GLU A 114 17.87 -5.54 -2.53
CA GLU A 114 19.20 -4.96 -2.47
C GLU A 114 19.21 -3.71 -1.58
N LYS A 115 18.21 -2.83 -1.73
CA LYS A 115 18.10 -1.62 -0.91
C LYS A 115 17.80 -1.96 0.56
N LEU A 116 16.93 -2.93 0.85
CA LEU A 116 16.68 -3.40 2.22
C LEU A 116 17.94 -3.95 2.88
N LYS A 117 18.76 -4.72 2.15
CA LYS A 117 20.04 -5.24 2.63
C LYS A 117 21.03 -4.13 2.91
N GLU A 118 21.14 -3.14 1.99
CA GLU A 118 21.99 -1.94 2.16
C GLU A 118 21.60 -1.17 3.44
N MET A 119 20.30 -1.06 3.72
CA MET A 119 19.76 -0.41 4.92
C MET A 119 19.91 -1.25 6.20
N GLY A 120 20.36 -2.49 6.10
CA GLY A 120 20.43 -3.42 7.23
C GLY A 120 19.07 -3.83 7.78
N VAL A 121 18.02 -3.85 6.93
CA VAL A 121 16.66 -4.29 7.28
C VAL A 121 16.58 -5.81 7.14
N PRO A 122 16.22 -6.58 8.20
CA PRO A 122 16.08 -8.01 8.10
C PRO A 122 14.85 -8.38 7.26
N ILE A 123 15.00 -9.37 6.40
CA ILE A 123 13.88 -10.04 5.72
C ILE A 123 13.45 -11.21 6.60
N VAL A 124 12.28 -11.11 7.22
CA VAL A 124 11.80 -12.06 8.25
C VAL A 124 10.84 -13.11 7.70
N ALA A 125 10.22 -12.81 6.55
CA ALA A 125 9.41 -13.77 5.80
C ALA A 125 9.45 -13.45 4.30
N ARG A 126 9.17 -14.47 3.49
CA ARG A 126 9.10 -14.36 2.03
C ARG A 126 8.02 -15.29 1.51
N VAL A 127 7.14 -14.79 0.65
CA VAL A 127 6.18 -15.65 -0.03
C VAL A 127 6.92 -16.56 -1.03
N ASN A 128 6.83 -17.85 -0.81
CA ASN A 128 7.47 -18.89 -1.63
C ASN A 128 6.47 -19.94 -2.15
N ALA A 129 5.18 -19.75 -1.86
CA ALA A 129 4.06 -20.51 -2.41
C ALA A 129 2.88 -19.58 -2.61
N GLY A 130 2.25 -19.59 -3.79
CA GLY A 130 1.21 -18.64 -4.17
C GLY A 130 1.75 -17.25 -4.47
N CYS A 131 0.86 -16.26 -4.45
CA CYS A 131 1.16 -14.86 -4.71
C CYS A 131 0.70 -13.98 -3.55
N MET A 132 1.45 -12.91 -3.29
CA MET A 132 1.04 -11.81 -2.41
C MET A 132 1.74 -10.52 -2.86
N GLU A 133 0.96 -9.45 -2.98
CA GLU A 133 1.45 -8.09 -3.23
C GLU A 133 1.10 -7.18 -2.04
N GLY A 134 1.99 -6.25 -1.72
CA GLY A 134 1.86 -5.42 -0.51
C GLY A 134 0.69 -4.44 -0.51
N GLY A 135 0.08 -4.13 -1.67
CA GLY A 135 -1.17 -3.37 -1.77
C GLY A 135 -2.36 -4.06 -1.09
N ASP A 136 -2.26 -5.37 -0.83
CA ASP A 136 -3.26 -6.15 -0.12
C ASP A 136 -3.06 -6.18 1.40
N PHE A 137 -1.95 -5.66 1.90
CA PHE A 137 -1.59 -5.76 3.31
C PHE A 137 -2.14 -4.62 4.16
N TRP A 138 -2.73 -4.99 5.32
CA TRP A 138 -3.08 -4.08 6.41
C TRP A 138 -2.76 -4.65 7.78
N MET A 139 -2.11 -3.86 8.61
CA MET A 139 -1.96 -4.14 10.04
C MET A 139 -3.18 -3.58 10.78
N ILE A 140 -4.10 -4.46 11.17
CA ILE A 140 -5.37 -4.09 11.82
C ILE A 140 -5.15 -3.68 13.28
N ASP A 141 -4.28 -4.42 13.95
CA ASP A 141 -3.77 -4.15 15.29
C ASP A 141 -2.37 -4.78 15.43
N GLU A 142 -1.75 -4.64 16.60
CA GLU A 142 -0.38 -5.11 16.86
C GLU A 142 -0.16 -6.63 16.63
N HIS A 143 -1.25 -7.40 16.53
CA HIS A 143 -1.20 -8.85 16.40
C HIS A 143 -2.02 -9.40 15.24
N THR A 144 -2.76 -8.55 14.52
CA THR A 144 -3.65 -8.97 13.44
C THR A 144 -3.24 -8.34 12.11
N LEU A 145 -2.85 -9.18 11.16
CA LEU A 145 -2.49 -8.79 9.80
C LEU A 145 -3.58 -9.26 8.84
N ALA A 146 -4.13 -8.35 8.04
CA ALA A 146 -5.10 -8.65 7.01
C ALA A 146 -4.43 -8.60 5.62
N PHE A 147 -4.77 -9.57 4.77
CA PHE A 147 -4.34 -9.62 3.39
C PHE A 147 -5.56 -9.77 2.49
N GLY A 148 -5.76 -8.81 1.58
CA GLY A 148 -6.77 -8.91 0.55
C GLY A 148 -6.53 -10.14 -0.33
N GLN A 149 -7.59 -10.88 -0.62
CA GLN A 149 -7.59 -11.96 -1.60
C GLN A 149 -8.39 -11.44 -2.79
N VAL A 150 -7.68 -10.74 -3.65
CA VAL A 150 -8.24 -10.02 -4.79
C VAL A 150 -7.59 -10.57 -6.07
N ASP A 151 -7.17 -9.72 -7.01
CA ASP A 151 -6.51 -10.17 -8.23
C ASP A 151 -5.08 -10.68 -7.96
N ARG A 152 -4.34 -9.99 -7.08
CA ARG A 152 -2.88 -10.12 -6.93
C ARG A 152 -2.42 -11.03 -5.81
N THR A 153 -3.25 -11.25 -4.82
CA THR A 153 -2.96 -12.13 -3.68
C THR A 153 -3.93 -13.30 -3.65
N ASP A 154 -3.43 -14.51 -3.55
CA ASP A 154 -4.22 -15.73 -3.51
C ASP A 154 -4.18 -16.42 -2.13
N GLN A 155 -5.05 -17.41 -1.96
CA GLN A 155 -5.14 -18.18 -0.71
C GLN A 155 -3.82 -18.86 -0.34
N ALA A 156 -3.07 -19.37 -1.34
CA ALA A 156 -1.80 -20.04 -1.08
C ALA A 156 -0.75 -19.07 -0.53
N GLY A 157 -0.69 -17.84 -1.06
CA GLY A 157 0.18 -16.79 -0.53
C GLY A 157 -0.17 -16.39 0.90
N VAL A 158 -1.46 -16.25 1.20
CA VAL A 158 -1.94 -15.94 2.55
C VAL A 158 -1.62 -17.07 3.53
N ASP A 159 -1.83 -18.33 3.15
CA ASP A 159 -1.53 -19.49 4.00
C ASP A 159 -0.02 -19.62 4.24
N ASN A 160 0.78 -19.39 3.20
CA ASN A 160 2.24 -19.40 3.31
C ASN A 160 2.75 -18.32 4.30
N LEU A 161 2.17 -17.12 4.29
CA LEU A 161 2.50 -16.08 5.27
C LEU A 161 2.00 -16.42 6.67
N ARG A 162 0.81 -17.02 6.80
CA ARG A 162 0.28 -17.44 8.10
C ARG A 162 1.25 -18.40 8.81
N ASP A 163 1.75 -19.38 8.07
CA ASP A 163 2.70 -20.37 8.61
C ASP A 163 4.03 -19.73 9.05
N GLN A 164 4.51 -18.73 8.30
CA GLN A 164 5.78 -18.07 8.61
C GLN A 164 5.66 -17.05 9.73
N LEU A 165 4.51 -16.34 9.84
CA LEU A 165 4.35 -15.21 10.76
C LEU A 165 3.78 -15.60 12.13
N GLN A 166 3.19 -16.80 12.27
CA GLN A 166 2.71 -17.31 13.56
C GLN A 166 3.81 -17.37 14.63
N LYS A 167 5.07 -17.61 14.25
CA LYS A 167 6.21 -17.62 15.19
C LYS A 167 6.45 -16.28 15.87
N PHE A 168 5.97 -15.18 15.28
CA PHE A 168 6.02 -13.84 15.85
C PHE A 168 4.73 -13.46 16.60
N GLY A 169 3.76 -14.37 16.70
CA GLY A 169 2.49 -14.15 17.40
C GLY A 169 1.41 -13.47 16.56
N TYR A 170 1.60 -13.35 15.23
CA TYR A 170 0.59 -12.73 14.37
C TYR A 170 -0.55 -13.70 14.01
N THR A 171 -1.76 -13.15 14.03
CA THR A 171 -2.94 -13.74 13.39
C THR A 171 -3.06 -13.19 11.98
N VAL A 172 -2.97 -14.04 10.98
CA VAL A 172 -3.10 -13.67 9.56
C VAL A 172 -4.51 -13.98 9.07
N VAL A 173 -5.20 -12.94 8.59
CA VAL A 173 -6.57 -12.98 8.08
C VAL A 173 -6.59 -12.73 6.57
N GLY A 174 -7.13 -13.68 5.81
CA GLY A 174 -7.47 -13.45 4.40
C GLY A 174 -8.79 -12.71 4.27
N VAL A 175 -8.85 -11.72 3.38
CA VAL A 175 -10.03 -10.89 3.11
C VAL A 175 -10.45 -11.10 1.66
N PRO A 176 -11.35 -12.05 1.36
CA PRO A 176 -11.80 -12.28 0.00
C PRO A 176 -12.63 -11.08 -0.48
N CYS A 177 -12.21 -10.47 -1.58
CA CYS A 177 -12.84 -9.31 -2.18
C CYS A 177 -13.26 -9.62 -3.63
N PRO A 178 -14.16 -8.81 -4.23
CA PRO A 178 -14.55 -8.97 -5.62
C PRO A 178 -13.34 -8.92 -6.58
N PRO A 179 -13.33 -9.74 -7.65
CA PRO A 179 -12.18 -9.88 -8.54
C PRO A 179 -11.87 -8.64 -9.39
N ASP A 180 -12.80 -7.70 -9.46
CA ASP A 180 -12.60 -6.44 -10.21
C ASP A 180 -11.71 -5.43 -9.46
N ASN A 181 -11.37 -5.71 -8.22
CA ASN A 181 -10.43 -4.91 -7.44
C ASN A 181 -9.01 -5.39 -7.69
N LEU A 182 -8.07 -4.45 -7.80
CA LEU A 182 -6.66 -4.80 -7.95
C LEU A 182 -6.05 -5.24 -6.62
N HIS A 183 -6.23 -4.43 -5.59
CA HIS A 183 -5.73 -4.65 -4.22
C HIS A 183 -6.76 -4.23 -3.17
N LEU A 184 -6.55 -4.69 -1.93
CA LEU A 184 -7.37 -4.29 -0.78
C LEU A 184 -7.27 -2.79 -0.49
N ASP A 185 -6.13 -2.14 -0.74
CA ASP A 185 -5.93 -0.71 -0.50
C ASP A 185 -6.75 0.21 -1.43
N MET A 186 -7.32 -0.33 -2.50
CA MET A 186 -8.29 0.41 -3.32
C MET A 186 -9.65 0.58 -2.64
N ILE A 187 -9.99 -0.31 -1.70
CA ILE A 187 -11.31 -0.38 -1.07
C ILE A 187 -11.29 -0.24 0.44
N PHE A 188 -10.10 -0.22 1.05
CA PHE A 188 -9.92 -0.08 2.49
C PHE A 188 -8.59 0.59 2.82
N ASN A 189 -8.59 1.52 3.79
CA ASN A 189 -7.37 2.17 4.27
C ASN A 189 -7.52 2.70 5.70
N ILE A 190 -6.57 2.43 6.58
CA ILE A 190 -6.56 2.92 7.96
C ILE A 190 -5.91 4.30 8.00
N VAL A 191 -6.67 5.32 8.38
CA VAL A 191 -6.25 6.73 8.34
C VAL A 191 -5.95 7.35 9.71
N ALA A 192 -6.47 6.73 10.78
CA ALA A 192 -6.16 7.10 12.17
C ALA A 192 -6.41 5.87 13.07
N PRO A 193 -6.03 5.90 14.36
CA PRO A 193 -6.34 4.81 15.28
C PRO A 193 -7.85 4.50 15.27
N GLN A 194 -8.20 3.29 14.85
CA GLN A 194 -9.60 2.82 14.73
C GLN A 194 -10.49 3.64 13.79
N VAL A 195 -9.89 4.37 12.82
CA VAL A 195 -10.64 5.07 11.76
C VAL A 195 -10.12 4.61 10.40
N ALA A 196 -11.03 4.22 9.51
CA ALA A 196 -10.66 3.75 8.18
C ALA A 196 -11.61 4.26 7.09
N LEU A 197 -11.06 4.55 5.91
CA LEU A 197 -11.82 4.65 4.67
C LEU A 197 -12.25 3.26 4.24
N ALA A 198 -13.49 3.08 3.78
CA ALA A 198 -13.99 1.78 3.36
C ALA A 198 -15.05 1.88 2.26
N CYS A 199 -14.84 1.15 1.16
CA CYS A 199 -15.89 0.82 0.20
C CYS A 199 -16.71 -0.34 0.79
N ILE A 200 -17.72 -0.02 1.61
CA ILE A 200 -18.43 -1.00 2.42
C ILE A 200 -19.07 -2.09 1.56
N ASP A 201 -19.58 -1.74 0.39
CA ASP A 201 -20.25 -2.67 -0.54
C ASP A 201 -19.26 -3.66 -1.21
N GLN A 202 -17.97 -3.39 -1.13
CA GLN A 202 -16.90 -4.22 -1.71
C GLN A 202 -16.20 -5.11 -0.67
N LEU A 203 -16.48 -4.90 0.62
CA LEU A 203 -15.82 -5.63 1.71
C LEU A 203 -16.70 -6.79 2.22
N PRO A 204 -16.09 -7.95 2.53
CA PRO A 204 -16.84 -9.09 3.07
C PRO A 204 -17.48 -8.76 4.42
N TYR A 205 -18.71 -9.26 4.63
CA TYR A 205 -19.44 -9.06 5.88
C TYR A 205 -18.63 -9.45 7.12
N ASN A 206 -17.92 -10.57 7.07
CA ASN A 206 -17.10 -11.03 8.21
C ASN A 206 -15.96 -10.08 8.54
N TYR A 207 -15.34 -9.45 7.53
CA TYR A 207 -14.31 -8.46 7.72
C TYR A 207 -14.87 -7.19 8.36
N LEU A 208 -16.01 -6.70 7.86
CA LEU A 208 -16.72 -5.56 8.46
C LEU A 208 -17.12 -5.82 9.92
N GLN A 209 -17.59 -7.02 10.25
CA GLN A 209 -17.89 -7.41 11.64
C GLN A 209 -16.63 -7.48 12.50
N MET A 210 -15.50 -7.92 11.96
CA MET A 210 -14.22 -7.93 12.65
C MET A 210 -13.76 -6.50 12.99
N LEU A 211 -13.84 -5.58 12.03
CA LEU A 211 -13.52 -4.16 12.24
C LEU A 211 -14.45 -3.52 13.29
N LYS A 212 -15.76 -3.78 13.18
CA LYS A 212 -16.76 -3.30 14.16
C LYS A 212 -16.46 -3.76 15.58
N ARG A 213 -16.10 -5.04 15.78
CA ARG A 213 -15.73 -5.58 17.11
C ARG A 213 -14.47 -4.94 17.68
N ARG A 214 -13.62 -4.37 16.83
CA ARG A 214 -12.43 -3.61 17.19
C ARG A 214 -12.67 -2.10 17.29
N ASN A 215 -13.95 -1.71 17.28
CA ASN A 215 -14.42 -0.32 17.37
C ASN A 215 -13.90 0.60 16.24
N PHE A 216 -13.71 0.06 15.04
CA PHE A 216 -13.40 0.91 13.90
C PHE A 216 -14.60 1.77 13.51
N GLU A 217 -14.36 3.07 13.36
CA GLU A 217 -15.22 4.00 12.64
C GLU A 217 -14.88 3.94 11.16
N LEU A 218 -15.89 3.66 10.32
CA LEU A 218 -15.69 3.56 8.88
C LEU A 218 -16.20 4.81 8.19
N ILE A 219 -15.31 5.49 7.48
CA ILE A 219 -15.66 6.60 6.57
C ILE A 219 -16.07 5.96 5.24
N PRO A 220 -17.35 6.06 4.83
CA PRO A 220 -17.81 5.39 3.62
C PRO A 220 -17.24 6.08 2.36
N VAL A 221 -16.65 5.26 1.49
CA VAL A 221 -16.22 5.62 0.14
C VAL A 221 -17.13 4.91 -0.85
N ALA A 222 -17.63 5.62 -1.85
CA ALA A 222 -18.49 5.03 -2.86
C ALA A 222 -17.71 4.11 -3.81
N SER A 223 -18.34 3.03 -4.29
CA SER A 223 -17.68 2.08 -5.21
C SER A 223 -17.21 2.73 -6.50
N GLU A 224 -17.88 3.78 -6.96
CA GLU A 224 -17.48 4.59 -8.12
C GLU A 224 -16.18 5.40 -7.92
N ASP A 225 -15.80 5.65 -6.66
CA ASP A 225 -14.56 6.34 -6.32
C ASP A 225 -13.36 5.38 -6.19
N MET A 226 -13.60 4.08 -6.20
CA MET A 226 -12.56 3.06 -6.16
C MET A 226 -11.56 3.24 -7.30
N TYR A 227 -12.06 3.36 -8.54
CA TYR A 227 -11.21 3.58 -9.73
C TYR A 227 -10.60 4.99 -9.83
N LYS A 228 -10.97 5.90 -8.92
CA LYS A 228 -10.35 7.21 -8.71
C LYS A 228 -9.36 7.18 -7.54
N HIS A 229 -9.00 5.98 -7.08
CA HIS A 229 -8.12 5.77 -5.94
C HIS A 229 -8.60 6.44 -4.65
N GLY A 230 -9.93 6.38 -4.39
CA GLY A 230 -10.56 7.06 -3.25
C GLY A 230 -10.06 6.61 -1.88
N CYS A 231 -9.64 5.36 -1.74
CA CYS A 231 -9.03 4.83 -0.52
C CYS A 231 -7.49 4.86 -0.53
N ASN A 232 -6.84 5.19 -1.66
CA ASN A 232 -5.38 5.23 -1.74
C ASN A 232 -4.82 6.51 -1.12
N VAL A 233 -4.68 6.50 0.18
CA VAL A 233 -4.09 7.56 0.99
C VAL A 233 -2.99 6.97 1.89
N GLN A 234 -2.14 7.82 2.47
CA GLN A 234 -1.11 7.36 3.41
C GLN A 234 -1.23 8.07 4.75
N CYS A 235 -1.62 7.33 5.78
CA CYS A 235 -1.47 7.81 7.16
C CYS A 235 0.01 7.93 7.49
N ILE A 236 0.42 9.11 7.95
CA ILE A 236 1.81 9.39 8.35
C ILE A 236 1.95 9.60 9.86
N GLY A 237 0.89 9.30 10.60
CA GLY A 237 0.84 9.43 12.06
C GLY A 237 0.45 10.83 12.54
N SER A 238 0.25 10.95 13.84
CA SER A 238 -0.11 12.23 14.49
C SER A 238 -1.35 12.92 13.91
N GLY A 239 -2.31 12.13 13.40
CA GLY A 239 -3.53 12.64 12.78
C GLY A 239 -3.34 13.22 11.37
N LYS A 240 -2.21 12.98 10.72
CA LYS A 240 -1.89 13.45 9.38
C LYS A 240 -2.06 12.37 8.33
N VAL A 241 -2.62 12.75 7.19
CA VAL A 241 -2.85 11.85 6.05
C VAL A 241 -2.44 12.54 4.75
N VAL A 242 -1.59 11.91 3.97
CA VAL A 242 -1.28 12.33 2.58
C VAL A 242 -2.33 11.73 1.66
N ALA A 243 -2.99 12.54 0.85
CA ALA A 243 -4.11 12.12 0.02
C ALA A 243 -4.07 12.76 -1.38
N ILE A 244 -4.74 12.13 -2.33
CA ILE A 244 -4.86 12.61 -3.69
C ILE A 244 -5.79 13.84 -3.72
N GLU A 245 -5.31 14.99 -4.23
CA GLU A 245 -6.04 16.26 -4.25
C GLU A 245 -7.42 16.17 -4.91
N LYS A 246 -7.55 15.39 -5.98
CA LYS A 246 -8.80 15.25 -6.75
C LYS A 246 -9.95 14.63 -5.95
N ASN A 247 -9.66 13.88 -4.90
CA ASN A 247 -10.66 13.21 -4.07
C ASN A 247 -11.20 14.11 -2.95
N LYS A 248 -11.46 15.38 -3.26
CA LYS A 248 -11.86 16.42 -2.29
C LYS A 248 -12.96 16.00 -1.33
N HIS A 249 -14.04 15.40 -1.84
CA HIS A 249 -15.18 14.98 -1.02
C HIS A 249 -14.83 13.90 0.01
N ILE A 250 -13.81 13.04 -0.27
CA ILE A 250 -13.28 12.05 0.69
C ILE A 250 -12.34 12.75 1.66
N ASN A 251 -11.46 13.62 1.15
CA ASN A 251 -10.52 14.39 1.95
C ASN A 251 -11.26 15.28 2.97
N ASP A 252 -12.37 15.88 2.58
CA ASP A 252 -13.21 16.70 3.46
C ASP A 252 -13.91 15.89 4.56
N LYS A 253 -14.29 14.62 4.28
CA LYS A 253 -14.79 13.72 5.34
C LYS A 253 -13.71 13.42 6.39
N MET A 254 -12.48 13.20 5.98
CA MET A 254 -11.35 13.00 6.90
C MET A 254 -11.08 14.28 7.72
N ARG A 255 -11.10 15.45 7.09
CA ARG A 255 -10.96 16.77 7.77
C ARG A 255 -12.08 17.01 8.78
N ALA A 256 -13.32 16.62 8.47
CA ALA A 256 -14.46 16.74 9.38
C ALA A 256 -14.28 15.91 10.67
N LEU A 257 -13.46 14.86 10.63
CA LEU A 257 -13.06 14.07 11.81
C LEU A 257 -11.81 14.63 12.51
N GLY A 258 -11.32 15.79 12.10
CA GLY A 258 -10.15 16.46 12.71
C GLY A 258 -8.79 15.99 12.19
N LEU A 259 -8.76 15.25 11.07
CA LEU A 259 -7.48 14.85 10.46
C LEU A 259 -6.89 16.00 9.64
N ASP A 260 -5.57 16.14 9.71
CA ASP A 260 -4.79 17.06 8.87
C ASP A 260 -4.49 16.35 7.54
N VAL A 261 -5.23 16.71 6.48
CA VAL A 261 -5.12 16.07 5.17
C VAL A 261 -4.27 16.92 4.25
N ILE A 262 -3.15 16.35 3.81
CA ILE A 262 -2.18 16.94 2.90
C ILE A 262 -2.53 16.51 1.49
N ASP A 263 -3.09 17.44 0.71
CA ASP A 263 -3.46 17.19 -0.68
C ASP A 263 -2.23 17.17 -1.58
N VAL A 264 -2.06 16.11 -2.38
CA VAL A 264 -0.99 16.00 -3.38
C VAL A 264 -1.61 15.85 -4.77
N PRO A 265 -1.19 16.66 -5.75
CA PRO A 265 -1.77 16.63 -7.10
C PRO A 265 -1.18 15.46 -7.91
N LEU A 266 -1.65 14.25 -7.65
CA LEU A 266 -1.33 13.05 -8.43
C LEU A 266 -2.42 12.82 -9.46
N ASP A 267 -2.06 12.69 -10.72
CA ASP A 267 -2.97 12.43 -11.83
C ASP A 267 -2.41 11.42 -12.84
N GLN A 268 -1.27 11.74 -13.43
CA GLN A 268 -0.69 10.95 -14.52
C GLN A 268 -0.24 9.56 -14.06
N ILE A 269 0.30 9.46 -12.84
CA ILE A 269 0.77 8.20 -12.26
C ILE A 269 -0.39 7.26 -11.86
N LEU A 270 -1.62 7.76 -11.85
CA LEU A 270 -2.82 6.99 -11.48
C LEU A 270 -3.55 6.40 -12.70
N HIS A 271 -3.05 6.62 -13.92
CA HIS A 271 -3.56 6.07 -15.15
C HIS A 271 -2.90 4.72 -15.44
#